data_8f8ab29f415b50e366b1f5b59e7be61a
#
_entry.id   8f8ab29f415b50e366b1f5b59e7be61a
#
_cell.length_a   1.000
_cell.length_b   1.000
_cell.length_c   1.000
_cell.angle_alpha   90.00
_cell.angle_beta   90.00
_cell.angle_gamma   90.00
#
_symmetry.space_group_name_H-M   'P 1'
#
loop_
_entity.id
_entity.type
_entity.pdbx_description
1 polymer ?
#
loop_
_entity_poly.entity_id
_entity_poly.type
_entity_poly.pdbx_seq_one_letter_code
_entity_poly.pdbx_strand_id
1 'polypeptide(L)'
;MTVQPITNRPVTRSDVMKGLKELGVRSGMTLLVHSSMRSFGGFVPGGASAILAVLTEAVGPEGTLVMPTQSHDLTDPSTWMNPPLDESWWELVREEMPAYDPAWTLTGGMGIIVETFRGLPGTKRSGHPHVSLAARGPAALGLLADHQLDYGLGEHSPLAKLYEADAYVLLLGCGHDSNTSLHLAEYRTAYNGREVITHQAPMMVDGAKAWVSFQDFNITSDDFEKLGLDFERDCPSAFTRVNIGEASCFFARQRDLVDYAEQWLSTHR
;
A
#
# COMPACT_ATOMS: atom_id res chain seq x y z
N MET A 1 5.52 23.91 30.92
CA MET A 1 6.35 23.00 30.13
C MET A 1 6.97 23.80 29.00
N THR A 2 8.28 24.02 29.01
CA THR A 2 9.00 24.68 27.91
C THR A 2 9.10 23.68 26.75
N VAL A 3 8.35 23.92 25.66
CA VAL A 3 8.47 23.15 24.44
C VAL A 3 9.80 23.48 23.78
N GLN A 4 10.64 22.47 23.56
CA GLN A 4 11.91 22.63 22.87
C GLN A 4 11.65 22.96 21.39
N PRO A 5 12.38 23.93 20.79
CA PRO A 5 12.24 24.25 19.38
C PRO A 5 12.76 23.08 18.52
N ILE A 6 12.16 22.90 17.32
CA ILE A 6 12.68 21.99 16.30
C ILE A 6 14.01 22.58 15.78
N THR A 7 15.10 21.86 16.00
CA THR A 7 16.47 22.35 15.65
C THR A 7 16.98 21.76 14.32
N ASN A 8 16.41 20.63 13.85
CA ASN A 8 16.81 20.03 12.58
C ASN A 8 16.29 20.87 11.41
N ARG A 9 17.11 20.98 10.36
CA ARG A 9 16.71 21.65 9.12
C ARG A 9 15.43 20.99 8.57
N PRO A 10 14.39 21.76 8.22
CA PRO A 10 13.20 21.22 7.60
C PRO A 10 13.51 20.53 6.28
N VAL A 11 12.82 19.43 6.00
CA VAL A 11 12.83 18.77 4.68
C VAL A 11 11.90 19.54 3.77
N THR A 12 12.45 20.19 2.76
CA THR A 12 11.72 21.09 1.88
C THR A 12 11.14 20.35 0.66
N ARG A 13 10.17 20.99 0.00
CA ARG A 13 9.66 20.53 -1.31
C ARG A 13 10.79 20.30 -2.32
N SER A 14 11.80 21.19 -2.33
CA SER A 14 12.97 21.06 -3.21
C SER A 14 13.81 19.84 -2.91
N ASP A 15 14.01 19.51 -1.62
CA ASP A 15 14.74 18.31 -1.21
C ASP A 15 14.01 17.02 -1.68
N VAL A 16 12.67 16.98 -1.51
CA VAL A 16 11.86 15.84 -1.96
C VAL A 16 11.90 15.72 -3.49
N MET A 17 11.71 16.80 -4.23
CA MET A 17 11.76 16.79 -5.70
C MET A 17 13.13 16.34 -6.22
N LYS A 18 14.20 16.84 -5.61
CA LYS A 18 15.57 16.44 -5.93
C LYS A 18 15.77 14.94 -5.72
N GLY A 19 15.38 14.42 -4.55
CA GLY A 19 15.50 12.99 -4.25
C GLY A 19 14.69 12.11 -5.19
N LEU A 20 13.44 12.50 -5.55
CA LEU A 20 12.63 11.76 -6.53
C LEU A 20 13.30 11.69 -7.92
N LYS A 21 13.93 12.79 -8.36
CA LYS A 21 14.68 12.80 -9.63
C LYS A 21 15.91 11.92 -9.57
N GLU A 22 16.65 11.94 -8.46
CA GLU A 22 17.82 11.08 -8.24
C GLU A 22 17.44 9.60 -8.18
N LEU A 23 16.27 9.26 -7.62
CA LEU A 23 15.70 7.91 -7.66
C LEU A 23 15.34 7.46 -9.10
N GLY A 24 15.16 8.40 -10.02
CA GLY A 24 14.77 8.10 -11.40
C GLY A 24 13.29 8.28 -11.70
N VAL A 25 12.51 8.89 -10.79
CA VAL A 25 11.11 9.23 -11.04
C VAL A 25 10.99 10.25 -12.16
N ARG A 26 10.10 9.98 -13.13
CA ARG A 26 9.89 10.81 -14.33
C ARG A 26 8.41 11.02 -14.61
N SER A 27 8.12 12.06 -15.37
CA SER A 27 6.77 12.32 -15.90
C SER A 27 6.26 11.13 -16.72
N GLY A 28 4.98 10.83 -16.61
CA GLY A 28 4.28 9.72 -17.27
C GLY A 28 4.35 8.38 -16.53
N MET A 29 5.14 8.26 -15.47
CA MET A 29 5.26 6.99 -14.74
C MET A 29 4.02 6.67 -13.92
N THR A 30 3.70 5.38 -13.80
CA THR A 30 2.78 4.83 -12.80
C THR A 30 3.57 4.38 -11.59
N LEU A 31 3.29 4.94 -10.41
CA LEU A 31 4.00 4.65 -9.17
C LEU A 31 3.07 4.03 -8.13
N LEU A 32 3.42 2.85 -7.63
CA LEU A 32 2.88 2.32 -6.38
C LEU A 32 3.75 2.83 -5.23
N VAL A 33 3.17 3.69 -4.38
CA VAL A 33 3.91 4.40 -3.33
C VAL A 33 3.53 3.86 -1.96
N HIS A 34 4.53 3.43 -1.21
CA HIS A 34 4.47 3.16 0.23
C HIS A 34 5.24 4.26 0.95
N SER A 35 4.79 4.72 2.10
CA SER A 35 5.37 5.90 2.71
C SER A 35 5.31 5.94 4.22
N SER A 36 6.34 6.50 4.83
CA SER A 36 6.39 6.83 6.25
C SER A 36 6.72 8.31 6.44
N MET A 37 5.74 9.08 6.93
CA MET A 37 5.96 10.50 7.22
C MET A 37 7.01 10.73 8.33
N ARG A 38 7.09 9.83 9.29
CA ARG A 38 8.01 9.94 10.44
C ARG A 38 9.47 9.77 10.04
N SER A 39 9.74 8.98 8.99
CA SER A 39 11.10 8.63 8.56
C SER A 39 11.87 9.81 7.98
N PHE A 40 11.20 10.92 7.61
CA PHE A 40 11.92 12.12 7.15
C PHE A 40 12.81 12.74 8.22
N GLY A 41 12.64 12.37 9.50
CA GLY A 41 13.49 12.79 10.62
C GLY A 41 13.39 14.25 11.02
N GLY A 42 12.59 15.03 10.30
CA GLY A 42 12.45 16.46 10.50
C GLY A 42 11.08 17.00 10.15
N PHE A 43 10.91 18.31 10.39
CA PHE A 43 9.69 19.01 10.02
C PHE A 43 9.60 19.13 8.48
N VAL A 44 8.49 18.70 7.91
CA VAL A 44 8.16 18.89 6.50
C VAL A 44 7.10 20.00 6.41
N PRO A 45 7.47 21.20 5.91
CA PRO A 45 6.50 22.29 5.75
C PRO A 45 5.32 21.86 4.84
N GLY A 46 4.08 21.96 5.36
CA GLY A 46 2.88 21.48 4.67
C GLY A 46 2.59 19.99 4.84
N GLY A 47 3.44 19.23 5.53
CA GLY A 47 3.20 17.84 5.91
C GLY A 47 2.90 16.91 4.72
N ALA A 48 1.96 16.00 4.91
CA ALA A 48 1.54 15.03 3.89
C ALA A 48 1.09 15.69 2.58
N SER A 49 0.39 16.83 2.67
CA SER A 49 -0.07 17.55 1.47
C SER A 49 1.09 18.05 0.61
N ALA A 50 2.19 18.49 1.23
CA ALA A 50 3.39 18.92 0.50
C ALA A 50 4.06 17.74 -0.21
N ILE A 51 4.18 16.58 0.44
CA ILE A 51 4.72 15.36 -0.16
C ILE A 51 3.87 14.96 -1.37
N LEU A 52 2.54 14.91 -1.22
CA LEU A 52 1.61 14.54 -2.29
C LEU A 52 1.65 15.52 -3.47
N ALA A 53 1.79 16.82 -3.20
CA ALA A 53 1.96 17.82 -4.24
C ALA A 53 3.24 17.58 -5.06
N VAL A 54 4.36 17.25 -4.39
CA VAL A 54 5.63 16.96 -5.06
C VAL A 54 5.55 15.65 -5.85
N LEU A 55 4.96 14.59 -5.30
CA LEU A 55 4.75 13.31 -6.02
C LEU A 55 3.91 13.54 -7.28
N THR A 56 2.80 14.28 -7.16
CA THR A 56 1.91 14.60 -8.30
C THR A 56 2.66 15.40 -9.38
N GLU A 57 3.47 16.39 -8.97
CA GLU A 57 4.29 17.17 -9.93
C GLU A 57 5.36 16.31 -10.59
N ALA A 58 6.01 15.41 -9.83
CA ALA A 58 7.09 14.56 -10.35
C ALA A 58 6.60 13.61 -11.45
N VAL A 59 5.40 13.00 -11.27
CA VAL A 59 4.81 12.12 -12.30
C VAL A 59 4.09 12.90 -13.39
N GLY A 60 3.73 14.16 -13.17
CA GLY A 60 3.07 15.01 -14.14
C GLY A 60 1.65 14.55 -14.50
N PRO A 61 1.00 15.24 -15.49
CA PRO A 61 -0.41 14.98 -15.83
C PRO A 61 -0.65 13.61 -16.48
N GLU A 62 0.33 13.04 -17.14
CA GLU A 62 0.25 11.72 -17.78
C GLU A 62 0.62 10.57 -16.83
N GLY A 63 1.14 10.88 -15.63
CA GLY A 63 1.50 9.88 -14.63
C GLY A 63 0.34 9.50 -13.73
N THR A 64 0.49 8.38 -13.05
CA THR A 64 -0.51 7.87 -12.10
C THR A 64 0.15 7.51 -10.78
N LEU A 65 -0.38 8.02 -9.68
CA LEU A 65 -0.03 7.61 -8.32
C LEU A 65 -1.01 6.56 -7.82
N VAL A 66 -0.49 5.52 -7.19
CA VAL A 66 -1.26 4.45 -6.56
C VAL A 66 -0.73 4.26 -5.14
N MET A 67 -1.62 4.06 -4.18
CA MET A 67 -1.26 3.76 -2.79
C MET A 67 -2.15 2.66 -2.22
N PRO A 68 -1.63 1.73 -1.41
CA PRO A 68 -2.45 0.82 -0.63
C PRO A 68 -3.34 1.62 0.34
N THR A 69 -4.61 1.25 0.41
CA THR A 69 -5.61 1.90 1.28
C THR A 69 -6.39 0.88 2.08
N GLN A 70 -5.67 -0.10 2.64
CA GLN A 70 -6.24 -1.23 3.36
C GLN A 70 -7.08 -0.79 4.57
N SER A 71 -8.13 -1.54 4.87
CA SER A 71 -9.10 -1.26 5.95
C SER A 71 -9.24 -2.48 6.86
N HIS A 72 -8.17 -2.78 7.61
CA HIS A 72 -8.11 -3.98 8.47
C HIS A 72 -9.17 -4.01 9.58
N ASP A 73 -9.78 -2.87 9.93
CA ASP A 73 -10.79 -2.78 10.98
C ASP A 73 -12.16 -3.37 10.56
N LEU A 74 -12.37 -3.63 9.26
CA LEU A 74 -13.62 -4.18 8.73
C LEU A 74 -13.63 -5.72 8.65
N THR A 75 -12.95 -6.39 9.57
CA THR A 75 -12.94 -7.85 9.70
C THR A 75 -13.95 -8.34 10.72
N ASP A 76 -14.36 -9.60 10.63
CA ASP A 76 -15.27 -10.19 11.61
C ASP A 76 -14.66 -10.15 13.03
N PRO A 77 -15.40 -9.67 14.05
CA PRO A 77 -14.87 -9.52 15.40
C PRO A 77 -14.41 -10.84 16.04
N SER A 78 -14.91 -11.99 15.58
CA SER A 78 -14.44 -13.30 16.07
C SER A 78 -12.98 -13.61 15.69
N THR A 79 -12.42 -12.88 14.71
CA THR A 79 -11.02 -13.04 14.26
C THR A 79 -10.05 -12.10 14.97
N TRP A 80 -10.53 -11.20 15.81
CA TRP A 80 -9.68 -10.22 16.50
C TRP A 80 -8.89 -10.87 17.63
N MET A 81 -7.55 -10.71 17.59
CA MET A 81 -6.65 -11.36 18.56
C MET A 81 -5.87 -10.36 19.44
N ASN A 82 -5.79 -9.08 19.04
CA ASN A 82 -4.96 -8.09 19.71
C ASN A 82 -5.66 -6.73 19.92
N PRO A 83 -6.48 -6.58 20.97
CA PRO A 83 -6.98 -7.59 21.89
C PRO A 83 -8.16 -8.38 21.29
N PRO A 84 -8.43 -9.60 21.75
CA PRO A 84 -9.66 -10.31 21.39
C PRO A 84 -10.87 -9.61 22.00
N LEU A 85 -11.99 -9.65 21.28
CA LEU A 85 -13.28 -9.15 21.79
C LEU A 85 -14.05 -10.30 22.44
N ASP A 86 -14.73 -10.01 23.56
CA ASP A 86 -15.62 -10.97 24.22
C ASP A 86 -16.74 -11.41 23.26
N GLU A 87 -17.03 -12.70 23.20
CA GLU A 87 -18.02 -13.30 22.30
C GLU A 87 -19.42 -12.67 22.45
N SER A 88 -19.78 -12.25 23.66
CA SER A 88 -21.08 -11.61 23.94
C SER A 88 -21.28 -10.30 23.17
N TRP A 89 -20.22 -9.69 22.64
CA TRP A 89 -20.26 -8.43 21.89
C TRP A 89 -20.22 -8.64 20.36
N TRP A 90 -19.93 -9.82 19.85
CA TRP A 90 -19.71 -10.03 18.41
C TRP A 90 -20.93 -9.64 17.56
N GLU A 91 -22.13 -10.06 17.97
CA GLU A 91 -23.37 -9.71 17.24
C GLU A 91 -23.60 -8.19 17.22
N LEU A 92 -23.45 -7.53 18.37
CA LEU A 92 -23.59 -6.09 18.47
C LEU A 92 -22.58 -5.37 17.54
N VAL A 93 -21.32 -5.83 17.52
CA VAL A 93 -20.29 -5.22 16.66
C VAL A 93 -20.61 -5.46 15.19
N ARG A 94 -21.08 -6.65 14.81
CA ARG A 94 -21.52 -6.92 13.44
C ARG A 94 -22.68 -6.04 13.01
N GLU A 95 -23.63 -5.81 13.90
CA GLU A 95 -24.78 -4.94 13.64
C GLU A 95 -24.37 -3.47 13.47
N GLU A 96 -23.52 -2.96 14.35
CA GLU A 96 -23.11 -1.55 14.38
C GLU A 96 -22.01 -1.20 13.38
N MET A 97 -21.17 -2.17 12.96
CA MET A 97 -20.09 -1.91 12.02
C MET A 97 -20.62 -1.41 10.68
N PRO A 98 -20.18 -0.24 10.18
CA PRO A 98 -20.65 0.28 8.90
C PRO A 98 -20.17 -0.58 7.73
N ALA A 99 -20.96 -0.64 6.66
CA ALA A 99 -20.50 -1.25 5.42
C ALA A 99 -19.31 -0.49 4.82
N TYR A 100 -18.42 -1.22 4.16
CA TYR A 100 -17.33 -0.61 3.41
C TYR A 100 -17.85 0.35 2.33
N ASP A 101 -17.29 1.54 2.33
CA ASP A 101 -17.51 2.55 1.30
C ASP A 101 -16.15 3.12 0.87
N PRO A 102 -15.75 2.98 -0.41
CA PRO A 102 -14.45 3.45 -0.89
C PRO A 102 -14.25 4.97 -0.72
N ALA A 103 -15.34 5.75 -0.63
CA ALA A 103 -15.26 7.20 -0.52
C ALA A 103 -14.88 7.68 0.89
N TRP A 104 -15.39 7.03 1.94
CA TRP A 104 -15.22 7.56 3.31
C TRP A 104 -14.65 6.57 4.34
N THR A 105 -14.66 5.24 4.07
CA THR A 105 -14.04 4.30 5.00
C THR A 105 -12.56 4.64 5.21
N LEU A 106 -12.15 4.84 6.46
CA LEU A 106 -10.77 5.16 6.80
C LEU A 106 -9.83 3.99 6.51
N THR A 107 -8.56 4.29 6.33
CA THR A 107 -7.53 3.26 6.18
C THR A 107 -7.03 2.81 7.55
N GLY A 108 -6.72 1.52 7.70
CA GLY A 108 -6.11 0.95 8.91
C GLY A 108 -4.57 0.95 8.81
N GLY A 109 -3.88 1.74 9.63
CA GLY A 109 -2.42 1.68 9.74
C GLY A 109 -1.59 2.20 8.55
N MET A 110 -2.21 2.70 7.48
CA MET A 110 -1.52 3.12 6.24
C MET A 110 -0.76 4.45 6.35
N GLY A 111 -0.97 5.20 7.43
CA GLY A 111 -0.29 6.47 7.68
C GLY A 111 -0.94 7.68 7.04
N ILE A 112 -0.49 8.87 7.50
CA ILE A 112 -1.13 10.14 7.15
C ILE A 112 -1.03 10.52 5.67
N ILE A 113 0.05 10.13 4.98
CA ILE A 113 0.22 10.43 3.54
C ILE A 113 -0.85 9.70 2.74
N VAL A 114 -1.06 8.41 3.01
CA VAL A 114 -2.07 7.58 2.34
C VAL A 114 -3.47 8.08 2.64
N GLU A 115 -3.79 8.37 3.90
CA GLU A 115 -5.11 8.87 4.29
C GLU A 115 -5.41 10.25 3.67
N THR A 116 -4.41 11.13 3.58
CA THR A 116 -4.54 12.40 2.86
C THR A 116 -4.74 12.18 1.36
N PHE A 117 -3.99 11.24 0.75
CA PHE A 117 -4.10 10.91 -0.68
C PHE A 117 -5.49 10.40 -1.03
N ARG A 118 -6.04 9.49 -0.22
CA ARG A 118 -7.40 8.95 -0.40
C ARG A 118 -8.44 10.05 -0.47
N GLY A 119 -8.32 11.09 0.34
CA GLY A 119 -9.24 12.23 0.41
C GLY A 119 -9.04 13.30 -0.66
N LEU A 120 -7.99 13.22 -1.51
CA LEU A 120 -7.77 14.24 -2.55
C LEU A 120 -8.82 14.18 -3.65
N PRO A 121 -9.30 15.34 -4.14
CA PRO A 121 -10.19 15.40 -5.29
C PRO A 121 -9.63 14.65 -6.51
N GLY A 122 -10.45 13.79 -7.10
CA GLY A 122 -10.07 12.98 -8.26
C GLY A 122 -9.37 11.66 -7.94
N THR A 123 -9.00 11.41 -6.70
CA THR A 123 -8.56 10.07 -6.27
C THR A 123 -9.74 9.10 -6.31
N LYS A 124 -9.49 7.90 -6.81
CA LYS A 124 -10.42 6.77 -6.82
C LYS A 124 -9.88 5.67 -5.93
N ARG A 125 -10.76 4.85 -5.36
CA ARG A 125 -10.40 3.69 -4.54
C ARG A 125 -11.15 2.46 -5.02
N SER A 126 -10.52 1.31 -5.01
CA SER A 126 -11.13 0.05 -5.42
C SER A 126 -12.15 -0.47 -4.41
N GLY A 127 -13.03 -1.35 -4.87
CA GLY A 127 -14.18 -1.84 -4.09
C GLY A 127 -13.87 -2.94 -3.07
N HIS A 128 -12.61 -3.34 -2.88
CA HIS A 128 -12.26 -4.42 -1.95
C HIS A 128 -12.20 -3.91 -0.49
N PRO A 129 -12.99 -4.49 0.45
CA PRO A 129 -13.12 -3.97 1.81
C PRO A 129 -11.85 -4.08 2.66
N HIS A 130 -10.99 -5.07 2.43
CA HIS A 130 -9.78 -5.28 3.22
C HIS A 130 -8.54 -4.71 2.55
N VAL A 131 -8.30 -5.04 1.27
CA VAL A 131 -7.02 -4.77 0.58
C VAL A 131 -7.16 -3.81 -0.59
N SER A 132 -8.05 -2.82 -0.48
CA SER A 132 -8.23 -1.80 -1.51
C SER A 132 -6.95 -1.01 -1.78
N LEU A 133 -6.84 -0.53 -3.02
CA LEU A 133 -5.86 0.47 -3.42
C LEU A 133 -6.59 1.74 -3.87
N ALA A 134 -5.94 2.88 -3.67
CA ALA A 134 -6.40 4.14 -4.25
C ALA A 134 -5.45 4.58 -5.36
N ALA A 135 -5.99 5.24 -6.39
CA ALA A 135 -5.20 5.75 -7.50
C ALA A 135 -5.69 7.11 -7.97
N ARG A 136 -4.76 7.93 -8.49
CA ARG A 136 -5.01 9.25 -9.05
C ARG A 136 -4.12 9.46 -10.26
N GLY A 137 -4.74 9.74 -11.41
CA GLY A 137 -4.08 9.93 -12.71
C GLY A 137 -4.86 9.25 -13.83
N PRO A 138 -4.39 9.34 -15.09
CA PRO A 138 -5.10 8.82 -16.25
C PRO A 138 -5.41 7.32 -16.18
N ALA A 139 -4.49 6.51 -15.64
CA ALA A 139 -4.66 5.06 -15.55
C ALA A 139 -5.53 4.61 -14.36
N ALA A 140 -5.93 5.51 -13.45
CA ALA A 140 -6.55 5.16 -12.17
C ALA A 140 -7.78 4.25 -12.30
N LEU A 141 -8.73 4.58 -13.21
CA LEU A 141 -9.95 3.78 -13.37
C LEU A 141 -9.64 2.38 -13.90
N GLY A 142 -8.75 2.24 -14.88
CA GLY A 142 -8.36 0.95 -15.44
C GLY A 142 -7.65 0.07 -14.42
N LEU A 143 -6.75 0.64 -13.63
CA LEU A 143 -6.00 -0.09 -12.60
C LEU A 143 -6.92 -0.60 -11.47
N LEU A 144 -7.92 0.17 -11.07
CA LEU A 144 -8.80 -0.15 -9.95
C LEU A 144 -10.06 -0.94 -10.33
N ALA A 145 -10.39 -1.06 -11.64
CA ALA A 145 -11.55 -1.77 -12.11
C ALA A 145 -11.52 -3.26 -11.71
N ASP A 146 -12.69 -3.86 -11.51
CA ASP A 146 -12.84 -5.31 -11.33
C ASP A 146 -11.94 -5.93 -10.26
N HIS A 147 -11.68 -5.20 -9.16
CA HIS A 147 -10.96 -5.73 -8.03
C HIS A 147 -11.82 -6.79 -7.32
N GLN A 148 -11.52 -8.05 -7.57
CA GLN A 148 -12.30 -9.18 -7.04
C GLN A 148 -12.13 -9.32 -5.53
N LEU A 149 -13.18 -9.85 -4.86
CA LEU A 149 -13.13 -10.11 -3.42
C LEU A 149 -12.26 -11.31 -3.10
N ASP A 150 -12.41 -12.40 -3.86
CA ASP A 150 -11.57 -13.58 -3.65
C ASP A 150 -10.15 -13.29 -4.14
N TYR A 151 -9.16 -13.69 -3.33
CA TYR A 151 -7.74 -13.54 -3.64
C TYR A 151 -7.36 -12.10 -3.97
N GLY A 152 -7.66 -11.21 -3.03
CA GLY A 152 -7.69 -9.76 -3.23
C GLY A 152 -6.38 -9.08 -3.64
N LEU A 153 -5.21 -9.70 -3.50
CA LEU A 153 -3.93 -9.18 -3.99
C LEU A 153 -3.32 -10.03 -5.12
N GLY A 154 -4.09 -10.98 -5.66
CA GLY A 154 -3.70 -11.87 -6.76
C GLY A 154 -3.95 -11.31 -8.16
N GLU A 155 -4.18 -12.20 -9.14
CA GLU A 155 -4.25 -11.87 -10.58
C GLU A 155 -5.41 -10.95 -10.97
N HIS A 156 -6.49 -10.91 -10.20
CA HIS A 156 -7.63 -10.02 -10.42
C HIS A 156 -7.61 -8.78 -9.52
N SER A 157 -6.43 -8.40 -9.08
CA SER A 157 -6.19 -7.23 -8.24
C SER A 157 -5.54 -6.07 -9.02
N PRO A 158 -5.55 -4.87 -8.46
CA PRO A 158 -4.76 -3.77 -8.99
C PRO A 158 -3.25 -4.04 -9.03
N LEU A 159 -2.71 -4.95 -8.19
CA LEU A 159 -1.29 -5.29 -8.21
C LEU A 159 -0.88 -5.99 -9.51
N ALA A 160 -1.68 -6.95 -10.01
CA ALA A 160 -1.43 -7.61 -11.28
C ALA A 160 -1.50 -6.61 -12.45
N LYS A 161 -2.47 -5.69 -12.43
CA LYS A 161 -2.57 -4.64 -13.46
C LYS A 161 -1.40 -3.66 -13.44
N LEU A 162 -0.88 -3.34 -12.26
CA LEU A 162 0.34 -2.55 -12.11
C LEU A 162 1.56 -3.29 -12.69
N TYR A 163 1.66 -4.59 -12.43
CA TYR A 163 2.71 -5.44 -12.98
C TYR A 163 2.66 -5.47 -14.52
N GLU A 164 1.49 -5.62 -15.11
CA GLU A 164 1.29 -5.60 -16.56
C GLU A 164 1.58 -4.23 -17.18
N ALA A 165 1.29 -3.14 -16.44
CA ALA A 165 1.55 -1.77 -16.87
C ALA A 165 3.00 -1.32 -16.69
N ASP A 166 3.93 -2.22 -16.34
CA ASP A 166 5.32 -1.89 -16.03
C ASP A 166 5.46 -0.76 -14.99
N ALA A 167 4.61 -0.77 -13.97
CA ALA A 167 4.64 0.22 -12.91
C ALA A 167 5.90 0.10 -12.05
N TYR A 168 6.19 1.17 -11.32
CA TYR A 168 7.32 1.24 -10.40
C TYR A 168 6.84 1.25 -8.96
N VAL A 169 7.64 0.68 -8.06
CA VAL A 169 7.47 0.75 -6.61
C VAL A 169 8.37 1.83 -6.06
N LEU A 170 7.78 2.72 -5.26
CA LEU A 170 8.49 3.74 -4.47
C LEU A 170 8.25 3.48 -2.98
N LEU A 171 9.29 3.06 -2.26
CA LEU A 171 9.28 3.02 -0.81
C LEU A 171 9.85 4.33 -0.30
N LEU A 172 9.00 5.21 0.18
CA LEU A 172 9.35 6.56 0.64
C LEU A 172 9.52 6.58 2.15
N GLY A 173 10.70 6.18 2.62
CA GLY A 173 11.04 6.12 4.04
C GLY A 173 10.44 4.94 4.81
N CYS A 174 10.11 3.84 4.12
CA CYS A 174 9.70 2.57 4.71
C CYS A 174 10.54 1.43 4.11
N GLY A 175 10.52 0.26 4.75
CA GLY A 175 11.23 -0.94 4.31
C GLY A 175 10.41 -1.82 3.39
N HIS A 176 10.99 -2.95 3.01
CA HIS A 176 10.33 -3.95 2.19
C HIS A 176 9.19 -4.67 2.92
N ASP A 177 9.16 -4.67 4.24
CA ASP A 177 8.04 -5.12 5.07
C ASP A 177 6.71 -4.43 4.73
N SER A 178 6.79 -3.21 4.19
CA SER A 178 5.64 -2.42 3.74
C SER A 178 5.31 -2.61 2.25
N ASN A 179 6.11 -3.38 1.49
CA ASN A 179 5.99 -3.49 0.04
C ASN A 179 4.87 -4.45 -0.39
N THR A 180 3.66 -3.93 -0.54
CA THR A 180 2.48 -4.71 -0.95
C THR A 180 2.67 -5.45 -2.29
N SER A 181 3.56 -4.99 -3.18
CA SER A 181 3.82 -5.68 -4.46
C SER A 181 4.31 -7.10 -4.30
N LEU A 182 5.02 -7.41 -3.20
CA LEU A 182 5.55 -8.74 -2.93
C LEU A 182 4.44 -9.76 -2.65
N HIS A 183 3.27 -9.30 -2.19
CA HIS A 183 2.12 -10.19 -2.06
C HIS A 183 1.68 -10.79 -3.40
N LEU A 184 1.80 -10.08 -4.53
CA LEU A 184 1.45 -10.68 -5.83
C LEU A 184 2.26 -11.96 -6.09
N ALA A 185 3.54 -11.98 -5.70
CA ALA A 185 4.38 -13.17 -5.81
C ALA A 185 3.90 -14.32 -4.92
N GLU A 186 3.34 -14.04 -3.72
CA GLU A 186 2.75 -15.07 -2.86
C GLU A 186 1.57 -15.76 -3.53
N TYR A 187 0.74 -15.03 -4.29
CA TYR A 187 -0.38 -15.62 -5.04
C TYR A 187 0.08 -16.45 -6.22
N ARG A 188 1.20 -16.11 -6.83
CA ARG A 188 1.77 -16.80 -7.99
C ARG A 188 2.61 -18.02 -7.62
N THR A 189 3.12 -18.06 -6.39
CA THR A 189 4.06 -19.11 -5.95
C THR A 189 3.34 -20.17 -5.13
N ALA A 190 3.56 -21.43 -5.45
CA ALA A 190 3.20 -22.54 -4.57
C ALA A 190 4.30 -22.76 -3.54
N TYR A 191 3.98 -22.60 -2.26
CA TYR A 191 4.91 -22.85 -1.14
C TYR A 191 4.20 -23.60 -0.01
N ASN A 192 5.00 -24.20 0.89
CA ASN A 192 4.45 -24.96 2.01
C ASN A 192 3.78 -24.02 3.03
N GLY A 193 2.64 -24.45 3.56
CA GLY A 193 1.90 -23.67 4.55
C GLY A 193 1.00 -22.58 3.96
N ARG A 194 0.89 -22.47 2.63
CA ARG A 194 -0.12 -21.62 2.01
C ARG A 194 -1.49 -22.24 2.17
N GLU A 195 -2.34 -21.64 2.97
CA GLU A 195 -3.68 -22.10 3.29
C GLU A 195 -4.72 -21.12 2.74
N VAL A 196 -5.86 -21.66 2.30
CA VAL A 196 -7.03 -20.84 1.97
C VAL A 196 -7.83 -20.60 3.23
N ILE A 197 -8.09 -19.33 3.52
CA ILE A 197 -8.91 -18.89 4.64
C ILE A 197 -10.14 -18.12 4.14
N THR A 198 -11.20 -18.09 4.96
CA THR A 198 -12.39 -17.32 4.66
C THR A 198 -12.40 -16.05 5.47
N HIS A 199 -12.47 -14.92 4.78
CA HIS A 199 -12.71 -13.61 5.36
C HIS A 199 -14.17 -13.22 5.28
N GLN A 200 -14.58 -12.27 6.13
CA GLN A 200 -15.89 -11.62 6.08
C GLN A 200 -15.72 -10.12 6.25
N ALA A 201 -16.54 -9.37 5.53
CA ALA A 201 -16.58 -7.91 5.67
C ALA A 201 -18.02 -7.39 5.47
N PRO A 202 -18.40 -6.31 6.15
CA PRO A 202 -19.67 -5.64 5.91
C PRO A 202 -19.61 -4.83 4.61
N MET A 203 -20.51 -5.11 3.68
CA MET A 203 -20.60 -4.46 2.38
C MET A 203 -22.04 -4.07 2.06
N MET A 204 -22.23 -3.14 1.14
CA MET A 204 -23.54 -2.84 0.56
C MET A 204 -23.84 -3.82 -0.56
N VAL A 205 -24.88 -4.64 -0.41
CA VAL A 205 -25.40 -5.57 -1.42
C VAL A 205 -26.86 -5.23 -1.66
N ASP A 206 -27.22 -4.92 -2.89
CA ASP A 206 -28.58 -4.58 -3.32
C ASP A 206 -29.25 -3.47 -2.45
N GLY A 207 -28.43 -2.51 -2.00
CA GLY A 207 -28.90 -1.37 -1.19
C GLY A 207 -29.04 -1.66 0.31
N ALA A 208 -28.67 -2.84 0.78
CA ALA A 208 -28.67 -3.21 2.20
C ALA A 208 -27.25 -3.63 2.65
N LYS A 209 -26.95 -3.38 3.95
CA LYS A 209 -25.72 -3.90 4.55
C LYS A 209 -25.82 -5.41 4.73
N ALA A 210 -24.81 -6.13 4.26
CA ALA A 210 -24.64 -7.56 4.45
C ALA A 210 -23.19 -7.90 4.77
N TRP A 211 -22.97 -8.95 5.56
CA TRP A 211 -21.65 -9.56 5.73
C TRP A 211 -21.38 -10.49 4.55
N VAL A 212 -20.39 -10.14 3.75
CA VAL A 212 -19.99 -10.90 2.55
C VAL A 212 -18.79 -11.74 2.88
N SER A 213 -18.86 -13.04 2.59
CA SER A 213 -17.74 -13.97 2.75
C SER A 213 -16.96 -14.07 1.43
N PHE A 214 -15.64 -14.12 1.54
CA PHE A 214 -14.74 -14.33 0.41
C PHE A 214 -13.51 -15.12 0.85
N GLN A 215 -12.86 -15.76 -0.11
CA GLN A 215 -11.68 -16.59 0.14
C GLN A 215 -10.41 -15.82 -0.15
N ASP A 216 -9.38 -16.06 0.66
CA ASP A 216 -8.05 -15.53 0.42
C ASP A 216 -6.99 -16.51 0.93
N PHE A 217 -5.72 -16.29 0.57
CA PHE A 217 -4.62 -17.01 1.18
C PHE A 217 -4.26 -16.37 2.53
N ASN A 218 -3.80 -17.22 3.45
CA ASN A 218 -3.17 -16.76 4.69
C ASN A 218 -1.74 -16.24 4.37
N ILE A 219 -1.68 -15.00 3.86
CA ILE A 219 -0.43 -14.34 3.46
C ILE A 219 0.23 -13.63 4.64
N THR A 220 1.55 -13.47 4.59
CA THR A 220 2.32 -12.73 5.59
C THR A 220 3.45 -11.94 4.96
N SER A 221 3.76 -10.78 5.54
CA SER A 221 4.92 -9.95 5.18
C SER A 221 6.12 -10.13 6.12
N ASP A 222 6.12 -11.14 7.00
CA ASP A 222 7.13 -11.30 8.06
C ASP A 222 8.56 -11.46 7.52
N ASP A 223 8.71 -12.02 6.33
CA ASP A 223 10.01 -12.22 5.67
C ASP A 223 10.30 -11.24 4.52
N PHE A 224 9.39 -10.30 4.24
CA PHE A 224 9.54 -9.36 3.13
C PHE A 224 10.74 -8.45 3.25
N GLU A 225 11.11 -8.05 4.46
CA GLU A 225 12.34 -7.26 4.65
C GLU A 225 13.57 -8.08 4.23
N LYS A 226 13.65 -9.36 4.63
CA LYS A 226 14.74 -10.25 4.21
C LYS A 226 14.73 -10.48 2.70
N LEU A 227 13.56 -10.77 2.11
CA LEU A 227 13.38 -10.95 0.67
C LEU A 227 13.87 -9.72 -0.10
N GLY A 228 13.46 -8.52 0.34
CA GLY A 228 13.86 -7.28 -0.29
C GLY A 228 15.35 -6.98 -0.19
N LEU A 229 15.97 -7.25 0.95
CA LEU A 229 17.42 -7.12 1.13
C LEU A 229 18.20 -8.13 0.28
N ASP A 230 17.70 -9.36 0.13
CA ASP A 230 18.27 -10.36 -0.77
C ASP A 230 18.15 -9.90 -2.24
N PHE A 231 17.01 -9.30 -2.65
CA PHE A 231 16.85 -8.68 -3.97
C PHE A 231 17.89 -7.59 -4.21
N GLU A 232 18.10 -6.69 -3.26
CA GLU A 232 19.08 -5.61 -3.39
C GLU A 232 20.52 -6.14 -3.53
N ARG A 233 20.86 -7.20 -2.80
CA ARG A 233 22.17 -7.86 -2.91
C ARG A 233 22.37 -8.52 -4.26
N ASP A 234 21.36 -9.25 -4.73
CA ASP A 234 21.47 -10.11 -5.92
C ASP A 234 21.23 -9.35 -7.23
N CYS A 235 20.46 -8.25 -7.17
CA CYS A 235 20.08 -7.44 -8.33
C CYS A 235 20.47 -5.95 -8.17
N PRO A 236 21.75 -5.60 -7.92
CA PRO A 236 22.17 -4.23 -7.56
C PRO A 236 21.92 -3.18 -8.65
N SER A 237 21.68 -3.59 -9.88
CA SER A 237 21.35 -2.69 -11.00
C SER A 237 19.86 -2.48 -11.22
N ALA A 238 18.99 -3.22 -10.52
CA ALA A 238 17.54 -3.21 -10.72
C ALA A 238 16.81 -2.16 -9.85
N PHE A 239 17.52 -1.49 -8.96
CA PHE A 239 16.93 -0.50 -8.06
C PHE A 239 17.82 0.74 -7.88
N THR A 240 17.25 1.77 -7.29
CA THR A 240 17.96 2.97 -6.83
C THR A 240 17.58 3.27 -5.39
N ARG A 241 18.56 3.65 -4.57
CA ARG A 241 18.34 4.17 -3.20
C ARG A 241 18.87 5.58 -3.06
N VAL A 242 18.10 6.45 -2.41
CA VAL A 242 18.45 7.84 -2.11
C VAL A 242 17.88 8.21 -0.75
N ASN A 243 18.59 9.04 0.02
CA ASN A 243 18.03 9.61 1.24
C ASN A 243 17.37 10.97 0.95
N ILE A 244 16.13 11.13 1.45
CA ILE A 244 15.40 12.41 1.44
C ILE A 244 15.20 12.85 2.89
N GLY A 245 15.95 13.83 3.36
CA GLY A 245 16.11 14.04 4.79
C GLY A 245 16.79 12.82 5.41
N GLU A 246 16.19 12.27 6.47
CA GLU A 246 16.63 11.01 7.08
C GLU A 246 15.94 9.78 6.48
N ALA A 247 14.91 9.96 5.62
CA ALA A 247 14.17 8.89 5.01
C ALA A 247 15.02 8.17 3.95
N SER A 248 15.33 6.89 4.18
CA SER A 248 15.87 6.01 3.14
C SER A 248 14.75 5.67 2.16
N CYS A 249 14.93 6.01 0.89
CA CYS A 249 13.93 5.80 -0.15
C CYS A 249 14.47 4.80 -1.18
N PHE A 250 13.61 3.89 -1.60
CA PHE A 250 13.93 2.84 -2.58
C PHE A 250 13.01 2.96 -3.80
N PHE A 251 13.54 2.67 -4.98
CA PHE A 251 12.80 2.75 -6.23
C PHE A 251 13.23 1.62 -7.16
N ALA A 252 12.26 0.84 -7.66
CA ALA A 252 12.50 -0.24 -8.61
C ALA A 252 11.26 -0.49 -9.49
N ARG A 253 11.41 -1.23 -10.59
CA ARG A 253 10.27 -1.75 -11.35
C ARG A 253 9.55 -2.80 -10.51
N GLN A 254 8.23 -2.75 -10.48
CA GLN A 254 7.43 -3.74 -9.76
C GLN A 254 7.67 -5.15 -10.31
N ARG A 255 7.78 -5.29 -11.62
CA ARG A 255 8.02 -6.57 -12.29
C ARG A 255 9.29 -7.24 -11.79
N ASP A 256 10.39 -6.51 -11.73
CA ASP A 256 11.68 -7.05 -11.28
C ASP A 256 11.61 -7.57 -9.84
N LEU A 257 10.87 -6.85 -8.97
CA LEU A 257 10.63 -7.26 -7.58
C LEU A 257 9.76 -8.51 -7.48
N VAL A 258 8.66 -8.57 -8.24
CA VAL A 258 7.73 -9.70 -8.19
C VAL A 258 8.36 -10.96 -8.77
N ASP A 259 9.04 -10.86 -9.93
CA ASP A 259 9.69 -12.00 -10.57
C ASP A 259 10.80 -12.60 -9.70
N TYR A 260 11.57 -11.74 -9.01
CA TYR A 260 12.56 -12.20 -8.02
C TYR A 260 11.87 -12.85 -6.82
N ALA A 261 10.80 -12.24 -6.31
CA ALA A 261 10.07 -12.72 -5.15
C ALA A 261 9.43 -14.10 -5.39
N GLU A 262 8.90 -14.37 -6.58
CA GLU A 262 8.37 -15.70 -6.94
C GLU A 262 9.45 -16.79 -6.81
N GLN A 263 10.66 -16.53 -7.30
CA GLN A 263 11.79 -17.46 -7.18
C GLN A 263 12.24 -17.61 -5.72
N TRP A 264 12.34 -16.49 -5.01
CA TRP A 264 12.78 -16.48 -3.62
C TRP A 264 11.79 -17.26 -2.72
N LEU A 265 10.49 -17.00 -2.84
CA LEU A 265 9.44 -17.67 -2.05
C LEU A 265 9.42 -19.18 -2.30
N SER A 266 9.58 -19.62 -3.55
CA SER A 266 9.61 -21.05 -3.89
C SER A 266 10.75 -21.83 -3.24
N THR A 267 11.78 -21.13 -2.75
CA THR A 267 12.97 -21.75 -2.15
C THR A 267 13.10 -21.52 -0.66
N HIS A 268 12.39 -20.54 -0.10
CA HIS A 268 12.54 -20.13 1.29
C HIS A 268 11.30 -20.39 2.17
N ARG A 269 10.14 -20.67 1.54
CA ARG A 269 8.91 -21.07 2.25
C ARG A 269 8.47 -22.49 2.00
#